data_0d75055932eec059dab39dd2c459a094
#
_entry.id   0d75055932eec059dab39dd2c459a094
#
_cell.length_a   1.000
_cell.length_b   1.000
_cell.length_c   1.000
_cell.angle_alpha   90.00
_cell.angle_beta   90.00
_cell.angle_gamma   90.00
#
_symmetry.space_group_name_H-M   'P 1'
#
loop_
_entity.id
_entity.type
_entity.pdbx_description
1 polymer ?
#
loop_
_entity_poly.entity_id
_entity_poly.type
_entity_poly.pdbx_seq_one_letter_code
_entity_poly.pdbx_strand_id
1 'polypeptide(L)'
;MELSNLRPAKGSTHNDFRRGRGHGSGNGKTAGKGHKGQKARSGAPRIGFEGGQMPLYRRIPKRGFTNINSKEIIAVNLSDLERFEDGSTVDVDTLLEAGIIKKCGDGVKVLGNGKFTKKLNVKVDAYSASAKEKIEALGGTAEVM
;
A
#
# COMPACT_ATOMS: atom_id res chain seq x y z
N MET A 1 2.98 -3.09 -33.40
CA MET A 1 1.88 -3.07 -32.41
C MET A 1 0.65 -2.53 -33.13
N GLU A 2 -0.41 -3.30 -33.27
CA GLU A 2 -1.62 -2.83 -33.94
C GLU A 2 -2.54 -2.13 -32.95
N LEU A 3 -3.15 -1.03 -33.38
CA LEU A 3 -4.07 -0.24 -32.53
C LEU A 3 -5.28 -1.06 -32.05
N SER A 4 -5.72 -2.04 -32.88
CA SER A 4 -6.81 -2.95 -32.49
C SER A 4 -6.50 -3.86 -31.30
N ASN A 5 -5.23 -4.07 -31.01
CA ASN A 5 -4.77 -4.94 -29.91
C ASN A 5 -4.51 -4.17 -28.59
N LEU A 6 -4.68 -2.84 -28.59
CA LEU A 6 -4.56 -2.06 -27.38
C LEU A 6 -5.71 -2.35 -26.44
N ARG A 7 -5.38 -2.88 -25.28
CA ARG A 7 -6.33 -3.17 -24.19
C ARG A 7 -5.79 -2.60 -22.88
N PRO A 8 -6.67 -2.05 -22.04
CA PRO A 8 -6.24 -1.60 -20.71
C PRO A 8 -5.72 -2.79 -19.88
N ALA A 9 -4.82 -2.53 -18.97
CA ALA A 9 -4.30 -3.55 -18.06
C ALA A 9 -5.45 -4.25 -17.32
N LYS A 10 -5.29 -5.54 -17.05
CA LYS A 10 -6.30 -6.33 -16.34
C LYS A 10 -6.58 -5.72 -14.97
N GLY A 11 -7.84 -5.39 -14.69
CA GLY A 11 -8.28 -4.76 -13.44
C GLY A 11 -8.22 -3.24 -13.42
N SER A 12 -7.73 -2.57 -14.49
CA SER A 12 -7.74 -1.09 -14.59
C SER A 12 -9.09 -0.51 -14.98
N THR A 13 -9.97 -1.34 -15.56
CA THR A 13 -11.33 -0.95 -15.93
C THR A 13 -12.33 -1.82 -15.20
N HIS A 14 -13.45 -1.24 -14.81
CA HIS A 14 -14.60 -1.93 -14.25
C HIS A 14 -15.88 -1.34 -14.87
N ASN A 15 -16.95 -2.12 -14.86
CA ASN A 15 -18.24 -1.67 -15.35
C ASN A 15 -18.82 -0.58 -14.47
N ASP A 16 -19.45 0.42 -15.12
CA ASP A 16 -20.12 1.50 -14.40
C ASP A 16 -21.23 0.97 -13.49
N PHE A 17 -21.16 1.35 -12.23
CA PHE A 17 -22.15 0.96 -11.25
C PHE A 17 -23.38 1.88 -11.30
N ARG A 18 -24.39 1.49 -12.09
CA ARG A 18 -25.62 2.26 -12.30
C ARG A 18 -26.68 1.89 -11.28
N ARG A 19 -27.11 2.84 -10.48
CA ARG A 19 -28.14 2.66 -9.44
C ARG A 19 -29.52 3.02 -9.96
N GLY A 20 -30.59 2.38 -9.40
CA GLY A 20 -31.97 2.69 -9.72
C GLY A 20 -32.39 2.33 -11.16
N ARG A 21 -31.82 1.24 -11.75
CA ARG A 21 -32.11 0.79 -13.11
C ARG A 21 -32.68 -0.63 -13.15
N GLY A 22 -33.69 -0.87 -12.32
CA GLY A 22 -34.43 -2.13 -12.28
C GLY A 22 -33.88 -3.14 -11.25
N HIS A 23 -34.70 -4.16 -11.01
CA HIS A 23 -34.40 -5.16 -9.95
C HIS A 23 -33.25 -6.09 -10.34
N GLY A 24 -33.04 -6.37 -11.63
CA GLY A 24 -31.99 -7.26 -12.11
C GLY A 24 -30.58 -6.80 -11.77
N SER A 25 -30.38 -5.50 -11.54
CA SER A 25 -29.07 -4.95 -11.13
C SER A 25 -28.75 -5.15 -9.63
N GLY A 26 -29.73 -5.62 -8.83
CA GLY A 26 -29.63 -5.66 -7.36
C GLY A 26 -29.73 -4.30 -6.65
N ASN A 27 -29.71 -3.20 -7.41
CA ASN A 27 -29.73 -1.83 -6.90
C ASN A 27 -30.93 -1.03 -7.40
N GLY A 28 -32.07 -1.69 -7.60
CA GLY A 28 -33.28 -1.12 -8.17
C GLY A 28 -34.00 -0.17 -7.23
N LYS A 29 -34.84 -0.72 -6.36
CA LYS A 29 -35.82 0.02 -5.56
C LYS A 29 -35.27 1.19 -4.74
N THR A 30 -34.27 0.95 -3.94
CA THR A 30 -33.70 1.96 -3.01
C THR A 30 -32.34 2.48 -3.46
N ALA A 31 -31.84 2.05 -4.60
CA ALA A 31 -30.58 2.47 -5.19
C ALA A 31 -29.37 2.32 -4.24
N GLY A 32 -29.39 1.31 -3.34
CA GLY A 32 -28.34 1.07 -2.36
C GLY A 32 -28.34 1.99 -1.15
N LYS A 33 -29.36 2.86 -1.01
CA LYS A 33 -29.46 3.81 0.14
C LYS A 33 -30.26 3.24 1.33
N GLY A 34 -30.83 2.06 1.20
CA GLY A 34 -31.72 1.47 2.18
C GLY A 34 -33.11 2.15 2.19
N HIS A 35 -33.91 1.85 3.22
CA HIS A 35 -35.22 2.45 3.35
C HIS A 35 -35.12 3.85 3.97
N LYS A 36 -35.81 4.14 5.02
CA LYS A 36 -35.85 5.44 5.71
C LYS A 36 -34.48 5.77 6.35
N GLY A 37 -34.33 7.01 6.77
CA GLY A 37 -33.16 7.46 7.50
C GLY A 37 -32.51 8.70 6.90
N GLN A 38 -31.78 9.44 7.69
CA GLN A 38 -31.18 10.72 7.33
C GLN A 38 -30.14 10.56 6.20
N LYS A 39 -29.35 9.50 6.24
CA LYS A 39 -28.29 9.20 5.23
C LYS A 39 -28.84 8.79 3.86
N ALA A 40 -30.13 8.44 3.78
CA ALA A 40 -30.78 8.09 2.52
C ALA A 40 -31.17 9.30 1.67
N ARG A 41 -31.06 10.52 2.19
CA ARG A 41 -31.44 11.77 1.54
C ARG A 41 -30.22 12.46 0.90
N SER A 42 -30.48 13.29 -0.11
CA SER A 42 -29.42 14.08 -0.78
C SER A 42 -28.80 15.14 0.15
N GLY A 43 -29.59 15.71 1.05
CA GLY A 43 -29.20 16.71 2.03
C GLY A 43 -28.66 16.13 3.36
N ALA A 44 -28.14 14.91 3.39
CA ALA A 44 -27.60 14.34 4.62
C ALA A 44 -26.43 15.18 5.17
N PRO A 45 -26.41 15.47 6.49
CA PRO A 45 -25.32 16.22 7.11
C PRO A 45 -23.96 15.51 6.94
N ARG A 46 -22.90 16.30 6.96
CA ARG A 46 -21.52 15.76 6.93
C ARG A 46 -21.25 14.92 8.16
N ILE A 47 -20.33 13.97 8.02
CA ILE A 47 -19.81 13.17 9.14
C ILE A 47 -19.24 14.12 10.20
N GLY A 48 -19.62 13.93 11.47
CA GLY A 48 -19.18 14.77 12.58
C GLY A 48 -20.01 16.06 12.78
N PHE A 49 -21.16 16.21 12.10
CA PHE A 49 -22.11 17.27 12.38
C PHE A 49 -22.90 16.93 13.66
N GLU A 50 -22.89 17.83 14.62
CA GLU A 50 -23.48 17.69 15.95
C GLU A 50 -24.66 18.66 16.16
N GLY A 51 -25.59 18.73 15.21
CA GLY A 51 -26.85 19.47 15.35
C GLY A 51 -26.72 21.00 15.47
N GLY A 52 -25.59 21.58 15.10
CA GLY A 52 -25.31 23.01 15.26
C GLY A 52 -24.41 23.34 16.45
N GLN A 53 -24.23 22.40 17.39
CA GLN A 53 -23.21 22.50 18.43
C GLN A 53 -21.81 22.41 17.80
N MET A 54 -20.82 23.14 18.35
CA MET A 54 -19.42 23.04 17.91
C MET A 54 -18.93 21.59 18.02
N PRO A 55 -18.54 20.94 16.91
CA PRO A 55 -18.10 19.54 16.93
C PRO A 55 -16.91 19.30 17.85
N LEU A 56 -16.84 18.11 18.44
CA LEU A 56 -15.79 17.73 19.42
C LEU A 56 -14.39 18.00 18.86
N TYR A 57 -14.12 17.65 17.60
CA TYR A 57 -12.81 17.87 16.96
C TYR A 57 -12.39 19.35 16.88
N ARG A 58 -13.33 20.30 16.94
CA ARG A 58 -13.05 21.74 16.99
C ARG A 58 -12.86 22.26 18.41
N ARG A 59 -13.43 21.57 19.40
CA ARG A 59 -13.31 21.91 20.83
C ARG A 59 -11.98 21.46 21.42
N ILE A 60 -11.40 20.39 20.88
CA ILE A 60 -10.12 19.85 21.34
C ILE A 60 -8.98 20.77 20.87
N PRO A 61 -8.00 21.11 21.73
CA PRO A 61 -6.81 21.86 21.32
C PRO A 61 -6.04 21.15 20.22
N LYS A 62 -5.48 21.89 19.29
CA LYS A 62 -4.56 21.36 18.28
C LYS A 62 -3.32 20.81 18.98
N ARG A 63 -2.87 19.62 18.57
CA ARG A 63 -1.70 18.97 19.14
C ARG A 63 -0.77 18.48 18.04
N GLY A 64 0.53 18.61 18.32
CA GLY A 64 1.58 18.11 17.45
C GLY A 64 1.90 19.03 16.27
N PHE A 65 2.88 18.60 15.54
CA PHE A 65 3.37 19.24 14.32
C PHE A 65 3.90 18.17 13.35
N THR A 66 4.01 18.50 12.10
CA THR A 66 4.65 17.63 11.12
C THR A 66 6.14 17.94 11.09
N ASN A 67 6.97 16.95 11.42
CA ASN A 67 8.42 17.09 11.33
C ASN A 67 8.83 17.05 9.85
N ILE A 68 9.34 18.18 9.34
CA ILE A 68 9.82 18.31 7.95
C ILE A 68 11.13 17.54 7.69
N ASN A 69 11.88 17.22 8.75
CA ASN A 69 13.15 16.48 8.68
C ASN A 69 12.97 14.97 8.94
N SER A 70 11.74 14.46 8.89
CA SER A 70 11.49 13.03 9.05
C SER A 70 12.04 12.26 7.84
N LYS A 71 12.84 11.21 8.10
CA LYS A 71 13.34 10.31 7.05
C LYS A 71 12.27 9.27 6.70
N GLU A 72 12.04 9.08 5.41
CA GLU A 72 11.14 8.06 4.88
C GLU A 72 11.96 6.82 4.46
N ILE A 73 12.15 5.89 5.40
CA ILE A 73 12.86 4.62 5.13
C ILE A 73 11.83 3.57 4.71
N ILE A 74 12.07 2.96 3.56
CA ILE A 74 11.19 1.93 2.98
C ILE A 74 11.58 0.57 3.55
N ALA A 75 10.61 -0.12 4.15
CA ALA A 75 10.82 -1.46 4.69
C ALA A 75 10.49 -2.52 3.65
N VAL A 76 11.41 -3.47 3.44
CA VAL A 76 11.26 -4.65 2.57
C VAL A 76 11.43 -5.89 3.42
N ASN A 77 10.54 -6.89 3.29
CA ASN A 77 10.63 -8.13 4.03
C ASN A 77 11.45 -9.19 3.28
N LEU A 78 12.05 -10.13 4.00
CA LEU A 78 12.75 -11.28 3.38
C LEU A 78 11.83 -12.11 2.48
N SER A 79 10.53 -12.20 2.80
CA SER A 79 9.56 -12.88 1.93
C SER A 79 9.46 -12.29 0.54
N ASP A 80 9.70 -10.99 0.39
CA ASP A 80 9.61 -10.30 -0.89
C ASP A 80 10.86 -10.55 -1.73
N LEU A 81 11.99 -10.83 -1.08
CA LEU A 81 13.25 -11.20 -1.72
C LEU A 81 13.27 -12.65 -2.24
N GLU A 82 12.33 -13.49 -1.81
CA GLU A 82 12.19 -14.88 -2.31
C GLU A 82 11.90 -14.95 -3.82
N ARG A 83 11.55 -13.84 -4.46
CA ARG A 83 11.29 -13.75 -5.90
C ARG A 83 12.55 -13.75 -6.75
N PHE A 84 13.69 -13.39 -6.19
CA PHE A 84 14.95 -13.34 -6.90
C PHE A 84 15.57 -14.72 -7.07
N GLU A 85 16.46 -14.87 -8.03
CA GLU A 85 17.19 -16.12 -8.27
C GLU A 85 18.33 -16.31 -7.26
N ASP A 86 18.65 -17.56 -6.94
CA ASP A 86 19.75 -17.88 -6.06
C ASP A 86 21.08 -17.33 -6.58
N GLY A 87 21.86 -16.73 -5.70
CA GLY A 87 23.16 -16.15 -6.01
C GLY A 87 23.10 -14.75 -6.64
N SER A 88 21.91 -14.22 -6.90
CA SER A 88 21.77 -12.87 -7.47
C SER A 88 22.17 -11.79 -6.46
N THR A 89 22.59 -10.64 -7.00
CA THR A 89 22.81 -9.41 -6.23
C THR A 89 21.55 -8.58 -6.24
N VAL A 90 21.08 -8.20 -5.08
CA VAL A 90 19.85 -7.40 -4.89
C VAL A 90 20.23 -6.02 -4.38
N ASP A 91 20.18 -5.06 -5.28
CA ASP A 91 20.40 -3.65 -5.00
C ASP A 91 19.08 -2.88 -4.99
N VAL A 92 19.08 -1.62 -4.59
CA VAL A 92 17.90 -0.75 -4.59
C VAL A 92 17.27 -0.64 -5.98
N ASP A 93 18.07 -0.59 -7.03
CA ASP A 93 17.60 -0.51 -8.42
C ASP A 93 16.90 -1.81 -8.85
N THR A 94 17.44 -2.96 -8.49
CA THR A 94 16.80 -4.26 -8.76
C THR A 94 15.45 -4.42 -8.03
N LEU A 95 15.31 -3.83 -6.83
CA LEU A 95 14.05 -3.80 -6.10
C LEU A 95 13.00 -2.90 -6.77
N LEU A 96 13.42 -1.80 -7.39
CA LEU A 96 12.56 -0.92 -8.19
C LEU A 96 12.10 -1.61 -9.48
N GLU A 97 13.02 -2.25 -10.22
CA GLU A 97 12.73 -2.98 -11.45
C GLU A 97 11.79 -4.16 -11.21
N ALA A 98 11.99 -4.91 -10.13
CA ALA A 98 11.10 -5.98 -9.71
C ALA A 98 9.73 -5.49 -9.18
N GLY A 99 9.56 -4.18 -9.00
CA GLY A 99 8.32 -3.56 -8.51
C GLY A 99 8.00 -3.87 -7.05
N ILE A 100 8.98 -4.32 -6.25
CA ILE A 100 8.83 -4.55 -4.81
C ILE A 100 8.70 -3.21 -4.09
N ILE A 101 9.50 -2.24 -4.48
CA ILE A 101 9.38 -0.86 -4.04
C ILE A 101 8.99 0.04 -5.21
N LYS A 102 8.26 1.12 -4.93
CA LYS A 102 7.81 2.10 -5.94
C LYS A 102 8.66 3.35 -5.98
N LYS A 103 9.39 3.62 -4.92
CA LYS A 103 10.27 4.77 -4.75
C LYS A 103 11.39 4.39 -3.79
N CYS A 104 12.49 5.10 -3.82
CA CYS A 104 13.64 4.87 -2.92
C CYS A 104 13.45 5.51 -1.53
N GLY A 105 12.74 6.64 -1.46
CA GLY A 105 12.69 7.44 -0.25
C GLY A 105 14.08 7.94 0.18
N ASP A 106 14.31 7.96 1.50
CA ASP A 106 15.61 8.32 2.11
C ASP A 106 16.47 7.09 2.43
N GLY A 107 16.04 5.90 1.99
CA GLY A 107 16.75 4.65 2.14
C GLY A 107 15.84 3.43 2.23
N VAL A 108 16.44 2.26 2.07
CA VAL A 108 15.76 0.96 2.12
C VAL A 108 16.29 0.14 3.29
N LYS A 109 15.38 -0.46 4.06
CA LYS A 109 15.70 -1.34 5.18
C LYS A 109 15.10 -2.72 5.01
N VAL A 110 15.94 -3.76 5.09
CA VAL A 110 15.48 -5.15 5.05
C VAL A 110 15.12 -5.65 6.43
N LEU A 111 13.91 -6.24 6.54
CA LEU A 111 13.34 -6.79 7.76
C LEU A 111 13.28 -8.32 7.69
N GLY A 112 13.53 -8.97 8.82
CA GLY A 112 13.59 -10.44 8.94
C GLY A 112 12.24 -11.17 8.93
N ASN A 113 11.17 -10.57 8.40
CA ASN A 113 9.86 -11.21 8.37
C ASN A 113 9.72 -12.13 7.15
N GLY A 114 9.02 -13.23 7.36
CA GLY A 114 8.72 -14.24 6.34
C GLY A 114 9.72 -15.40 6.30
N LYS A 115 9.38 -16.37 5.44
CA LYS A 115 10.26 -17.50 5.12
C LYS A 115 11.26 -17.05 4.07
N PHE A 116 12.49 -17.45 4.22
CA PHE A 116 13.57 -17.12 3.32
C PHE A 116 14.50 -18.33 3.22
N THR A 117 14.71 -18.83 2.01
CA THR A 117 15.43 -20.08 1.74
C THR A 117 16.59 -19.90 0.77
N LYS A 118 16.67 -18.73 0.12
CA LYS A 118 17.61 -18.45 -0.95
C LYS A 118 18.91 -17.81 -0.46
N LYS A 119 19.98 -18.07 -1.18
CA LYS A 119 21.27 -17.43 -0.99
C LYS A 119 21.32 -16.18 -1.86
N LEU A 120 21.28 -14.99 -1.26
CA LEU A 120 21.31 -13.72 -1.97
C LEU A 120 22.43 -12.81 -1.45
N ASN A 121 22.97 -11.96 -2.34
CA ASN A 121 23.85 -10.87 -1.99
C ASN A 121 23.05 -9.59 -1.96
N VAL A 122 22.75 -9.07 -0.79
CA VAL A 122 21.87 -7.93 -0.64
C VAL A 122 22.69 -6.69 -0.31
N LYS A 123 22.44 -5.57 -1.02
CA LYS A 123 23.11 -4.28 -0.83
C LYS A 123 22.06 -3.19 -0.63
N VAL A 124 21.86 -2.77 0.61
CA VAL A 124 20.88 -1.75 0.99
C VAL A 124 21.36 -0.92 2.17
N ASP A 125 20.65 0.18 2.48
CA ASP A 125 21.06 1.14 3.52
C ASP A 125 21.03 0.58 4.95
N ALA A 126 20.12 -0.35 5.24
CA ALA A 126 20.00 -0.89 6.60
C ALA A 126 19.39 -2.30 6.66
N TYR A 127 19.68 -3.02 7.74
CA TYR A 127 19.11 -4.32 8.06
C TYR A 127 18.57 -4.35 9.49
N SER A 128 17.60 -5.22 9.75
CA SER A 128 17.32 -5.63 11.12
C SER A 128 18.29 -6.75 11.52
N ALA A 129 18.57 -6.91 12.82
CA ALA A 129 19.44 -7.96 13.32
C ALA A 129 19.00 -9.35 12.83
N SER A 130 17.70 -9.65 12.95
CA SER A 130 17.11 -10.90 12.49
C SER A 130 17.17 -11.11 10.97
N ALA A 131 17.16 -10.04 10.16
CA ALA A 131 17.32 -10.17 8.72
C ALA A 131 18.75 -10.53 8.36
N LYS A 132 19.73 -9.85 8.96
CA LYS A 132 21.14 -10.10 8.76
C LYS A 132 21.51 -11.55 9.12
N GLU A 133 21.12 -12.00 10.31
CA GLU A 133 21.33 -13.39 10.76
C GLU A 133 20.75 -14.41 9.77
N LYS A 134 19.53 -14.21 9.27
CA LYS A 134 18.90 -15.13 8.32
C LYS A 134 19.60 -15.17 6.97
N ILE A 135 20.06 -14.04 6.45
CA ILE A 135 20.79 -13.97 5.17
C ILE A 135 22.16 -14.66 5.31
N GLU A 136 22.90 -14.38 6.38
CA GLU A 136 24.21 -14.95 6.65
C GLU A 136 24.12 -16.47 6.95
N ALA A 137 23.08 -16.93 7.65
CA ALA A 137 22.84 -18.36 7.93
C ALA A 137 22.66 -19.20 6.65
N LEU A 138 22.14 -18.61 5.58
CA LEU A 138 21.98 -19.24 4.27
C LEU A 138 23.21 -19.07 3.36
N GLY A 139 24.27 -18.42 3.87
CA GLY A 139 25.52 -18.17 3.12
C GLY A 139 25.42 -17.02 2.13
N GLY A 140 24.43 -16.14 2.28
CA GLY A 140 24.34 -14.86 1.58
C GLY A 140 25.22 -13.79 2.22
N THR A 141 25.32 -12.63 1.56
CA THR A 141 26.02 -11.45 2.08
C THR A 141 25.03 -10.31 2.31
N ALA A 142 25.20 -9.55 3.40
CA ALA A 142 24.43 -8.35 3.70
C ALA A 142 25.38 -7.17 3.80
N GLU A 143 25.48 -6.39 2.72
CA GLU A 143 26.33 -5.21 2.62
C GLU A 143 25.50 -3.94 2.84
N VAL A 144 26.03 -3.01 3.62
CA VAL A 144 25.43 -1.68 3.86
C VAL A 144 26.05 -0.70 2.91
N MET A 145 25.21 0.05 2.18
CA MET A 145 25.64 1.09 1.24
C MET A 145 26.00 2.39 1.95
#